data_0fecba00826597b044bc9b2fb4c440ed
#
_entry.id   0fecba00826597b044bc9b2fb4c440ed
#
_cell.length_a   1.000
_cell.length_b   1.000
_cell.length_c   1.000
_cell.angle_alpha   90.00
_cell.angle_beta   90.00
_cell.angle_gamma   90.00
#
_symmetry.space_group_name_H-M   'P 1'
#
loop_
_entity.id
_entity.type
_entity.pdbx_description
1 polymer ?
#
loop_
_entity_poly.entity_id
_entity_poly.type
_entity_poly.pdbx_seq_one_letter_code
_entity_poly.pdbx_strand_id
1 'polypeptide(L)'
;GEILSRSKHPNADKLSVCTVDVGPAGGVKTIVCGAANCDAGHRVPVALPGAVLPGNFQIKQSKIRGQLSDGMMCAPDELGLGAEHAGLLILDARPALGTPINGVLPPGDTVFDIEITPNRPDCLSHLGIARELAAWFRLPLVYPQEKFRGQVDGPPRSDLLGSVRVDAPEDCPLYTAHLITGVRIGPSPAWMQDRLRSAGLRPINNVVDAGNYVMLETGQPLHAFDARKL
;
A
#
# COMPACT_ATOMS: atom_id res chain seq x y z
N GLY A 1 14.49 12.43 -8.57
CA GLY A 1 15.86 12.41 -9.12
C GLY A 1 16.30 11.01 -9.50
N GLU A 2 17.41 10.91 -10.22
CA GLU A 2 18.07 9.65 -10.57
C GLU A 2 19.46 9.62 -9.97
N ILE A 3 19.83 8.52 -9.31
CA ILE A 3 21.16 8.31 -8.77
C ILE A 3 22.10 7.95 -9.94
N LEU A 4 23.01 8.84 -10.27
CA LEU A 4 23.98 8.62 -11.36
C LEU A 4 25.17 7.78 -10.90
N SER A 5 25.64 8.00 -9.68
CA SER A 5 26.77 7.29 -9.10
C SER A 5 26.67 7.21 -7.59
N ARG A 6 27.33 6.18 -7.03
CA ARG A 6 27.47 5.95 -5.59
C ARG A 6 28.93 5.67 -5.28
N SER A 7 29.47 6.31 -4.28
CA SER A 7 30.82 6.04 -3.75
C SER A 7 30.79 5.94 -2.22
N LYS A 8 31.74 5.22 -1.63
CA LYS A 8 31.86 5.14 -0.17
C LYS A 8 32.26 6.52 0.38
N HIS A 9 31.63 6.91 1.50
CA HIS A 9 31.98 8.15 2.18
C HIS A 9 33.39 8.07 2.78
N PRO A 10 34.27 9.05 2.56
CA PRO A 10 35.69 8.96 2.98
C PRO A 10 35.87 8.89 4.51
N ASN A 11 34.96 9.45 5.27
CA ASN A 11 35.05 9.57 6.74
C ASN A 11 33.93 8.87 7.49
N ALA A 12 33.18 7.93 6.84
CA ALA A 12 32.08 7.22 7.50
C ALA A 12 31.75 5.89 6.79
N ASP A 13 31.87 4.78 7.50
CA ASP A 13 31.69 3.44 6.92
C ASP A 13 30.26 3.11 6.50
N LYS A 14 29.27 3.72 7.13
CA LYS A 14 27.84 3.48 6.88
C LYS A 14 27.20 4.48 5.93
N LEU A 15 27.98 5.43 5.40
CA LEU A 15 27.48 6.46 4.53
C LEU A 15 28.03 6.29 3.09
N SER A 16 27.24 6.73 2.13
CA SER A 16 27.61 6.85 0.74
C SER A 16 27.52 8.30 0.28
N VAL A 17 28.36 8.68 -0.65
CA VAL A 17 28.26 9.96 -1.38
C VAL A 17 27.68 9.62 -2.75
N CYS A 18 26.52 10.16 -3.06
CA CYS A 18 25.82 9.93 -4.30
C CYS A 18 25.79 11.19 -5.16
N THR A 19 25.95 11.00 -6.46
CA THR A 19 25.68 12.05 -7.47
C THR A 19 24.28 11.79 -8.01
N VAL A 20 23.40 12.78 -7.91
CA VAL A 20 21.96 12.64 -8.20
C VAL A 20 21.56 13.73 -9.19
N ASP A 21 20.98 13.33 -10.33
CA ASP A 21 20.34 14.26 -11.26
C ASP A 21 18.91 14.50 -10.82
N VAL A 22 18.58 15.74 -10.50
CA VAL A 22 17.23 16.14 -10.04
C VAL A 22 16.46 16.89 -11.14
N GLY A 23 16.90 16.79 -12.37
CA GLY A 23 16.21 17.34 -13.54
C GLY A 23 16.65 18.75 -13.93
N PRO A 24 16.05 19.30 -14.99
CA PRO A 24 16.53 20.53 -15.64
C PRO A 24 16.61 21.75 -14.71
N ALA A 25 15.67 21.86 -13.77
CA ALA A 25 15.62 23.00 -12.85
C ALA A 25 16.63 22.91 -11.69
N GLY A 26 17.02 21.69 -11.30
CA GLY A 26 17.90 21.47 -10.15
C GLY A 26 19.30 21.02 -10.53
N GLY A 27 19.49 20.45 -11.71
CA GLY A 27 20.76 19.94 -12.20
C GLY A 27 21.27 18.72 -11.39
N VAL A 28 22.56 18.56 -11.38
CA VAL A 28 23.22 17.45 -10.66
C VAL A 28 23.63 17.90 -9.26
N LYS A 29 23.29 17.08 -8.25
CA LYS A 29 23.56 17.35 -6.83
C LYS A 29 24.44 16.27 -6.22
N THR A 30 25.24 16.66 -5.24
CA THR A 30 25.94 15.70 -4.37
C THR A 30 25.12 15.52 -3.10
N ILE A 31 24.74 14.29 -2.78
CA ILE A 31 23.89 13.97 -1.61
C ILE A 31 24.54 12.84 -0.83
N VAL A 32 24.70 13.04 0.48
CA VAL A 32 25.18 12.00 1.40
C VAL A 32 23.98 11.17 1.85
N CYS A 33 24.09 9.84 1.76
CA CYS A 33 23.01 8.91 2.06
C CYS A 33 23.48 7.78 2.96
N GLY A 34 22.64 7.41 3.93
CA GLY A 34 22.86 6.27 4.82
C GLY A 34 22.11 5.01 4.43
N ALA A 35 21.22 5.07 3.44
CA ALA A 35 20.44 3.92 3.02
C ALA A 35 21.28 2.90 2.25
N ALA A 36 21.01 1.62 2.48
CA ALA A 36 21.73 0.54 1.81
C ALA A 36 21.37 0.39 0.32
N ASN A 37 20.17 0.80 -0.06
CA ASN A 37 19.60 0.65 -1.41
C ASN A 37 19.77 1.89 -2.31
N CYS A 38 20.76 2.75 -2.03
CA CYS A 38 21.05 3.95 -2.84
C CYS A 38 21.94 3.65 -4.06
N ASP A 39 21.53 2.71 -4.92
CA ASP A 39 22.33 2.27 -6.05
C ASP A 39 22.11 3.13 -7.31
N ALA A 40 23.13 3.20 -8.16
CA ALA A 40 23.07 3.94 -9.42
C ALA A 40 21.95 3.39 -10.33
N GLY A 41 21.27 4.27 -11.04
CA GLY A 41 20.12 3.96 -11.90
C GLY A 41 18.78 3.97 -11.20
N HIS A 42 18.72 4.03 -9.85
CA HIS A 42 17.45 4.16 -9.13
C HIS A 42 16.86 5.56 -9.28
N ARG A 43 15.53 5.63 -9.47
CA ARG A 43 14.74 6.84 -9.35
C ARG A 43 14.20 6.97 -7.93
N VAL A 44 14.42 8.10 -7.30
CA VAL A 44 14.08 8.34 -5.90
C VAL A 44 13.51 9.74 -5.70
N PRO A 45 12.64 9.95 -4.69
CA PRO A 45 12.28 11.28 -4.25
C PRO A 45 13.50 12.00 -3.68
N VAL A 46 13.67 13.27 -4.06
CA VAL A 46 14.74 14.12 -3.56
C VAL A 46 14.17 15.40 -3.00
N ALA A 47 14.39 15.64 -1.72
CA ALA A 47 14.08 16.90 -1.07
C ALA A 47 15.27 17.84 -1.20
N LEU A 48 15.08 18.93 -1.93
CA LEU A 48 16.10 19.97 -2.14
C LEU A 48 16.11 20.94 -0.96
N PRO A 49 17.21 21.73 -0.78
CA PRO A 49 17.25 22.78 0.22
C PRO A 49 16.07 23.74 0.08
N GLY A 50 15.38 24.00 1.19
CA GLY A 50 14.14 24.77 1.24
C GLY A 50 12.87 23.92 1.28
N ALA A 51 12.92 22.64 0.95
CA ALA A 51 11.79 21.74 1.11
C ALA A 51 11.46 21.53 2.59
N VAL A 52 10.16 21.38 2.88
CA VAL A 52 9.65 21.05 4.23
C VAL A 52 8.97 19.70 4.15
N LEU A 53 9.48 18.74 4.90
CA LEU A 53 8.94 17.39 5.01
C LEU A 53 7.95 17.27 6.19
N PRO A 54 7.18 16.18 6.29
CA PRO A 54 6.32 15.89 7.43
C PRO A 54 7.03 16.11 8.77
N GLY A 55 6.31 16.55 9.79
CA GLY A 55 6.89 16.93 11.07
C GLY A 55 7.62 18.28 11.07
N ASN A 56 7.37 19.12 10.06
CA ASN A 56 8.00 20.44 9.89
C ASN A 56 9.54 20.38 9.76
N PHE A 57 10.04 19.28 9.18
CA PHE A 57 11.46 19.06 8.98
C PHE A 57 11.96 19.80 7.73
N GLN A 58 12.69 20.89 7.95
CA GLN A 58 13.21 21.73 6.87
C GLN A 58 14.54 21.20 6.34
N ILE A 59 14.63 20.95 5.05
CA ILE A 59 15.85 20.54 4.37
C ILE A 59 16.74 21.75 4.13
N LYS A 60 18.00 21.60 4.51
CA LYS A 60 19.05 22.62 4.29
C LYS A 60 20.27 21.95 3.67
N GLN A 61 21.02 22.71 2.91
CA GLN A 61 22.38 22.31 2.54
C GLN A 61 23.18 22.09 3.84
N SER A 62 23.81 20.95 3.94
CA SER A 62 24.54 20.55 5.17
C SER A 62 25.86 19.89 4.86
N LYS A 63 26.78 19.93 5.82
CA LYS A 63 28.07 19.24 5.73
C LYS A 63 28.05 18.03 6.66
N ILE A 64 28.02 16.84 6.07
CA ILE A 64 27.93 15.58 6.81
C ILE A 64 29.32 14.92 6.83
N ARG A 65 29.95 14.87 8.00
CA ARG A 65 31.30 14.34 8.22
C ARG A 65 32.34 14.84 7.22
N GLY A 66 32.23 16.12 6.84
CA GLY A 66 33.17 16.77 5.94
C GLY A 66 32.73 16.81 4.46
N GLN A 67 31.74 16.03 4.05
CA GLN A 67 31.19 16.05 2.70
C GLN A 67 29.95 16.93 2.63
N LEU A 68 29.83 17.73 1.58
CA LEU A 68 28.67 18.55 1.31
C LEU A 68 27.49 17.66 0.88
N SER A 69 26.32 17.88 1.46
CA SER A 69 25.04 17.29 1.02
C SER A 69 24.09 18.39 0.62
N ASP A 70 23.71 18.41 -0.65
CA ASP A 70 22.88 19.43 -1.27
C ASP A 70 21.45 18.96 -1.46
N GLY A 71 20.88 18.44 -0.39
CA GLY A 71 19.55 17.84 -0.30
C GLY A 71 19.54 16.51 0.43
N MET A 72 18.41 15.82 0.35
CA MET A 72 18.17 14.52 0.96
C MET A 72 17.36 13.62 0.02
N MET A 73 17.78 12.39 -0.17
CA MET A 73 16.96 11.35 -0.79
C MET A 73 16.06 10.75 0.27
N CYS A 74 14.75 10.58 -0.03
CA CYS A 74 13.75 10.29 0.99
C CYS A 74 13.36 8.81 1.05
N ALA A 75 13.17 8.33 2.28
CA ALA A 75 12.48 7.09 2.61
C ALA A 75 10.96 7.29 2.64
N PRO A 76 10.14 6.21 2.63
CA PRO A 76 8.68 6.32 2.69
C PRO A 76 8.16 7.07 3.92
N ASP A 77 8.70 6.80 5.09
CA ASP A 77 8.28 7.44 6.36
C ASP A 77 8.60 8.94 6.40
N GLU A 78 9.70 9.37 5.79
CA GLU A 78 10.07 10.78 5.67
C GLU A 78 9.09 11.57 4.78
N LEU A 79 8.35 10.88 3.92
CA LEU A 79 7.29 11.43 3.07
C LEU A 79 5.88 11.23 3.66
N GLY A 80 5.77 10.64 4.86
CA GLY A 80 4.49 10.33 5.48
C GLY A 80 3.73 9.17 4.82
N LEU A 81 4.42 8.30 4.08
CA LEU A 81 3.83 7.18 3.34
C LEU A 81 3.78 5.87 4.12
N GLY A 82 4.06 5.91 5.41
CA GLY A 82 4.07 4.74 6.28
C GLY A 82 5.15 4.82 7.34
N ALA A 83 5.41 3.72 8.03
CA ALA A 83 6.42 3.62 9.09
C ALA A 83 7.71 2.90 8.63
N GLU A 84 7.83 2.57 7.36
CA GLU A 84 9.01 1.88 6.83
C GLU A 84 10.20 2.83 6.68
N HIS A 85 11.27 2.55 7.43
CA HIS A 85 12.54 3.27 7.39
C HIS A 85 13.70 2.38 6.87
N ALA A 86 13.38 1.30 6.18
CA ALA A 86 14.37 0.30 5.77
C ALA A 86 15.27 0.76 4.60
N GLY A 87 14.97 1.89 3.95
CA GLY A 87 15.74 2.42 2.82
C GLY A 87 15.00 3.50 2.05
N LEU A 88 15.58 3.93 0.94
CA LEU A 88 14.97 4.93 0.07
C LEU A 88 13.72 4.38 -0.62
N LEU A 89 12.75 5.27 -0.87
CA LEU A 89 11.62 4.98 -1.75
C LEU A 89 12.12 4.90 -3.21
N ILE A 90 12.06 3.71 -3.80
CA ILE A 90 12.41 3.50 -5.20
C ILE A 90 11.15 3.68 -6.05
N LEU A 91 11.25 4.50 -7.09
CA LEU A 91 10.14 4.82 -7.99
C LEU A 91 10.20 3.95 -9.25
N ASP A 92 9.44 2.86 -9.28
CA ASP A 92 9.41 1.91 -10.40
C ASP A 92 8.89 2.54 -11.71
N ALA A 93 7.95 3.47 -11.60
CA ALA A 93 7.32 4.14 -12.74
C ALA A 93 8.26 5.05 -13.55
N ARG A 94 9.48 5.30 -13.05
CA ARG A 94 10.50 6.15 -13.68
C ARG A 94 9.96 7.49 -14.23
N PRO A 95 9.35 8.35 -13.41
CA PRO A 95 8.82 9.63 -13.85
C PRO A 95 9.93 10.51 -14.43
N ALA A 96 9.57 11.51 -15.23
CA ALA A 96 10.53 12.49 -15.74
C ALA A 96 11.30 13.15 -14.58
N LEU A 97 12.61 13.41 -14.78
CA LEU A 97 13.43 14.05 -13.76
C LEU A 97 12.92 15.46 -13.45
N GLY A 98 12.89 15.79 -12.17
CA GLY A 98 12.38 17.07 -11.70
C GLY A 98 10.85 17.16 -11.58
N THR A 99 10.11 16.07 -11.88
CA THR A 99 8.67 16.03 -11.61
C THR A 99 8.41 16.21 -10.12
N PRO A 100 7.53 17.13 -9.71
CA PRO A 100 7.15 17.27 -8.31
C PRO A 100 6.58 15.97 -7.77
N ILE A 101 6.93 15.60 -6.53
CA ILE A 101 6.55 14.31 -5.93
C ILE A 101 5.02 14.11 -5.86
N ASN A 102 4.26 15.18 -5.66
CA ASN A 102 2.80 15.15 -5.65
C ASN A 102 2.17 14.76 -7.01
N GLY A 103 2.93 14.86 -8.10
CA GLY A 103 2.50 14.38 -9.42
C GLY A 103 2.94 12.95 -9.73
N VAL A 104 3.73 12.33 -8.84
CA VAL A 104 4.26 10.97 -8.98
C VAL A 104 3.56 10.00 -8.05
N LEU A 105 3.34 10.41 -6.82
CA LEU A 105 2.63 9.62 -5.83
C LEU A 105 1.12 9.71 -6.09
N PRO A 106 0.38 8.64 -5.80
CA PRO A 106 -1.08 8.71 -5.85
C PRO A 106 -1.57 9.82 -4.92
N PRO A 107 -2.69 10.49 -5.27
CA PRO A 107 -3.29 11.48 -4.37
C PRO A 107 -3.60 10.82 -3.03
N GLY A 108 -3.40 11.56 -1.94
CA GLY A 108 -3.76 11.09 -0.61
C GLY A 108 -5.24 10.71 -0.55
N ASP A 109 -5.54 9.67 0.21
CA ASP A 109 -6.92 9.26 0.45
C ASP A 109 -7.54 10.09 1.59
N THR A 110 -8.88 10.19 1.59
CA THR A 110 -9.62 10.79 2.70
C THR A 110 -10.23 9.68 3.53
N VAL A 111 -9.76 9.54 4.76
CA VAL A 111 -10.23 8.52 5.69
C VAL A 111 -11.21 9.17 6.66
N PHE A 112 -12.40 8.60 6.76
CA PHE A 112 -13.40 8.97 7.76
C PHE A 112 -13.38 7.94 8.89
N ASP A 113 -13.20 8.41 10.11
CA ASP A 113 -13.43 7.62 11.31
C ASP A 113 -14.89 7.79 11.72
N ILE A 114 -15.68 6.71 11.64
CA ILE A 114 -17.13 6.75 11.81
C ILE A 114 -17.51 5.90 13.02
N GLU A 115 -18.10 6.54 14.02
CA GLU A 115 -18.67 5.83 15.15
C GLU A 115 -20.06 5.27 14.77
N ILE A 116 -20.19 3.95 14.88
CA ILE A 116 -21.45 3.23 14.61
C ILE A 116 -22.07 2.79 15.93
N THR A 117 -23.33 3.16 16.13
CA THR A 117 -24.08 2.74 17.33
C THR A 117 -24.39 1.24 17.30
N PRO A 118 -24.50 0.55 18.47
CA PRO A 118 -24.66 -0.90 18.53
C PRO A 118 -25.94 -1.44 17.85
N ASN A 119 -26.93 -0.60 17.66
CA ASN A 119 -28.20 -0.97 16.99
C ASN A 119 -28.12 -0.87 15.45
N ARG A 120 -26.94 -0.50 14.89
CA ARG A 120 -26.73 -0.34 13.45
C ARG A 120 -25.60 -1.21 12.91
N PRO A 121 -25.60 -2.52 13.19
CA PRO A 121 -24.54 -3.42 12.69
C PRO A 121 -24.49 -3.48 11.16
N ASP A 122 -25.57 -3.17 10.48
CA ASP A 122 -25.68 -3.05 9.03
C ASP A 122 -24.75 -1.96 8.44
N CYS A 123 -24.32 -1.00 9.26
CA CYS A 123 -23.39 0.07 8.86
C CYS A 123 -21.92 -0.25 9.10
N LEU A 124 -21.57 -1.44 9.60
CA LEU A 124 -20.19 -1.87 9.84
C LEU A 124 -19.46 -2.31 8.55
N SER A 125 -19.77 -1.67 7.43
CA SER A 125 -19.12 -1.90 6.14
C SER A 125 -19.25 -0.68 5.23
N HIS A 126 -18.38 -0.59 4.21
CA HIS A 126 -18.50 0.47 3.20
C HIS A 126 -19.86 0.44 2.50
N LEU A 127 -20.36 -0.75 2.17
CA LEU A 127 -21.68 -0.90 1.53
C LEU A 127 -22.82 -0.46 2.45
N GLY A 128 -22.72 -0.75 3.75
CA GLY A 128 -23.69 -0.30 4.74
C GLY A 128 -23.75 1.21 4.84
N ILE A 129 -22.59 1.86 4.97
CA ILE A 129 -22.49 3.32 4.97
C ILE A 129 -22.97 3.91 3.64
N ALA A 130 -22.61 3.29 2.51
CA ALA A 130 -23.06 3.76 1.20
C ALA A 130 -24.57 3.76 1.06
N ARG A 131 -25.28 2.77 1.62
CA ARG A 131 -26.76 2.75 1.65
C ARG A 131 -27.34 3.92 2.43
N GLU A 132 -26.79 4.25 3.59
CA GLU A 132 -27.23 5.38 4.40
C GLU A 132 -27.01 6.70 3.67
N LEU A 133 -25.82 6.89 3.10
CA LEU A 133 -25.51 8.11 2.34
C LEU A 133 -26.38 8.23 1.08
N ALA A 134 -26.59 7.13 0.36
CA ALA A 134 -27.47 7.11 -0.80
C ALA A 134 -28.91 7.51 -0.45
N ALA A 135 -29.45 6.98 0.66
CA ALA A 135 -30.76 7.33 1.16
C ALA A 135 -30.84 8.81 1.59
N TRP A 136 -29.84 9.28 2.36
CA TRP A 136 -29.79 10.64 2.87
C TRP A 136 -29.69 11.68 1.75
N PHE A 137 -28.79 11.45 0.80
CA PHE A 137 -28.55 12.38 -0.30
C PHE A 137 -29.47 12.14 -1.52
N ARG A 138 -30.34 11.13 -1.47
CA ARG A 138 -31.22 10.71 -2.58
C ARG A 138 -30.43 10.39 -3.86
N LEU A 139 -29.31 9.71 -3.70
CA LEU A 139 -28.45 9.27 -4.78
C LEU A 139 -28.68 7.78 -5.08
N PRO A 140 -28.47 7.34 -6.32
CA PRO A 140 -28.50 5.91 -6.63
C PRO A 140 -27.35 5.19 -5.91
N LEU A 141 -27.66 4.04 -5.28
CA LEU A 141 -26.64 3.15 -4.75
C LEU A 141 -26.02 2.37 -5.89
N VAL A 142 -24.71 2.46 -6.04
CA VAL A 142 -23.95 1.70 -7.02
C VAL A 142 -23.26 0.54 -6.29
N TYR A 143 -23.72 -0.68 -6.56
CA TYR A 143 -23.03 -1.86 -6.03
C TYR A 143 -21.70 -2.09 -6.76
N PRO A 144 -20.67 -2.62 -6.07
CA PRO A 144 -19.48 -3.10 -6.75
C PRO A 144 -19.90 -4.08 -7.84
N GLN A 145 -19.58 -3.75 -9.08
CA GLN A 145 -19.94 -4.66 -10.16
C GLN A 145 -19.14 -5.94 -10.00
N GLU A 146 -19.83 -7.08 -9.96
CA GLU A 146 -19.21 -8.38 -10.08
C GLU A 146 -18.55 -8.53 -11.45
N LYS A 147 -17.35 -8.01 -11.59
CA LYS A 147 -16.53 -8.20 -12.80
C LYS A 147 -15.98 -9.61 -12.91
N PHE A 148 -16.10 -10.38 -11.83
CA PHE A 148 -15.66 -11.76 -11.80
C PHE A 148 -16.79 -12.67 -12.31
N ARG A 149 -16.84 -12.86 -13.59
CA ARG A 149 -17.39 -14.08 -14.14
C ARG A 149 -16.30 -15.14 -14.09
N GLY A 150 -16.06 -15.64 -12.88
CA GLY A 150 -15.21 -16.80 -12.71
C GLY A 150 -15.76 -17.92 -13.60
N GLN A 151 -14.98 -18.40 -14.52
CA GLN A 151 -15.27 -19.67 -15.14
C GLN A 151 -15.22 -20.70 -14.01
N VAL A 152 -16.38 -21.17 -13.60
CA VAL A 152 -16.46 -22.40 -12.83
C VAL A 152 -16.17 -23.49 -13.86
N ASP A 153 -14.89 -23.78 -14.09
CA ASP A 153 -14.46 -24.79 -15.03
C ASP A 153 -14.82 -26.17 -14.48
N GLY A 154 -15.82 -26.76 -15.06
CA GLY A 154 -16.22 -28.14 -14.79
C GLY A 154 -17.29 -28.36 -13.71
N PRO A 155 -17.72 -29.60 -13.53
CA PRO A 155 -18.65 -29.94 -12.46
C PRO A 155 -18.01 -29.73 -11.10
N PRO A 156 -18.83 -29.51 -10.04
CA PRO A 156 -18.30 -29.39 -8.68
C PRO A 156 -17.35 -30.54 -8.35
N ARG A 157 -16.09 -30.20 -8.04
CA ARG A 157 -15.07 -31.18 -7.64
C ARG A 157 -15.30 -31.58 -6.18
N SER A 158 -16.41 -32.29 -5.92
CA SER A 158 -16.77 -32.79 -4.59
C SER A 158 -15.72 -33.73 -4.00
N ASP A 159 -14.93 -34.37 -4.85
CA ASP A 159 -13.78 -35.21 -4.48
C ASP A 159 -12.65 -34.43 -3.78
N LEU A 160 -12.56 -33.11 -4.02
CA LEU A 160 -11.53 -32.25 -3.42
C LEU A 160 -12.04 -31.45 -2.23
N LEU A 161 -13.34 -31.18 -2.13
CA LEU A 161 -13.93 -30.38 -1.06
C LEU A 161 -14.46 -31.20 0.11
N GLY A 162 -14.67 -32.52 -0.09
CA GLY A 162 -15.38 -33.33 0.89
C GLY A 162 -16.81 -32.84 1.11
N SER A 163 -17.35 -33.03 2.31
CA SER A 163 -18.69 -32.55 2.69
C SER A 163 -18.60 -31.41 3.70
N VAL A 164 -19.42 -30.38 3.53
CA VAL A 164 -19.65 -29.34 4.54
C VAL A 164 -20.83 -29.77 5.40
N ARG A 165 -20.60 -29.94 6.71
CA ARG A 165 -21.65 -30.24 7.69
C ARG A 165 -21.74 -29.12 8.70
N VAL A 166 -22.92 -28.60 8.93
CA VAL A 166 -23.21 -27.59 9.94
C VAL A 166 -23.88 -28.29 11.13
N ASP A 167 -23.19 -28.38 12.27
CA ASP A 167 -23.69 -29.05 13.46
C ASP A 167 -24.61 -28.16 14.31
N ALA A 168 -24.58 -26.83 14.10
CA ALA A 168 -25.42 -25.86 14.79
C ALA A 168 -26.19 -24.99 13.77
N PRO A 169 -27.22 -25.54 13.08
CA PRO A 169 -27.91 -24.84 12.03
C PRO A 169 -28.75 -23.63 12.52
N GLU A 170 -29.12 -23.61 13.81
CA GLU A 170 -29.82 -22.47 14.41
C GLU A 170 -28.89 -21.26 14.53
N ASP A 171 -27.61 -21.47 14.85
CA ASP A 171 -26.60 -20.42 14.99
C ASP A 171 -25.95 -20.05 13.66
N CYS A 172 -25.83 -21.01 12.75
CA CYS A 172 -25.23 -20.84 11.43
C CYS A 172 -26.13 -21.51 10.37
N PRO A 173 -27.16 -20.81 9.89
CA PRO A 173 -28.13 -21.40 8.96
C PRO A 173 -27.56 -21.66 7.57
N LEU A 174 -26.48 -21.01 7.21
CA LEU A 174 -25.85 -21.16 5.90
C LEU A 174 -24.33 -21.05 6.03
N TYR A 175 -23.62 -22.06 5.55
CA TYR A 175 -22.16 -22.04 5.37
C TYR A 175 -21.80 -22.51 3.97
N THR A 176 -21.08 -21.69 3.22
CA THR A 176 -20.63 -22.02 1.86
C THR A 176 -19.12 -22.19 1.82
N ALA A 177 -18.67 -23.16 1.03
CA ALA A 177 -17.25 -23.39 0.77
C ALA A 177 -16.99 -23.41 -0.74
N HIS A 178 -15.91 -22.74 -1.16
CA HIS A 178 -15.46 -22.74 -2.54
C HIS A 178 -14.01 -23.22 -2.60
N LEU A 179 -13.72 -24.16 -3.50
CA LEU A 179 -12.36 -24.59 -3.77
C LEU A 179 -11.73 -23.70 -4.84
N ILE A 180 -10.61 -23.09 -4.50
CA ILE A 180 -9.82 -22.28 -5.44
C ILE A 180 -8.48 -22.99 -5.65
N THR A 181 -8.15 -23.35 -6.86
CA THR A 181 -6.92 -24.05 -7.23
C THR A 181 -5.92 -23.10 -7.92
N GLY A 182 -4.64 -23.51 -7.94
CA GLY A 182 -3.59 -22.71 -8.59
C GLY A 182 -3.19 -21.43 -7.85
N VAL A 183 -3.58 -21.29 -6.58
CA VAL A 183 -3.24 -20.12 -5.76
C VAL A 183 -1.73 -20.06 -5.52
N ARG A 184 -1.16 -18.90 -5.79
CA ARG A 184 0.23 -18.56 -5.43
C ARG A 184 0.20 -17.47 -4.37
N ILE A 185 0.71 -17.76 -3.18
CA ILE A 185 0.81 -16.77 -2.11
C ILE A 185 1.88 -15.74 -2.49
N GLY A 186 1.53 -14.47 -2.37
CA GLY A 186 2.39 -13.35 -2.68
C GLY A 186 1.82 -12.04 -2.12
N PRO A 187 2.50 -10.91 -2.33
CA PRO A 187 1.97 -9.61 -1.94
C PRO A 187 0.70 -9.28 -2.73
N SER A 188 -0.23 -8.62 -2.09
CA SER A 188 -1.45 -8.09 -2.73
C SER A 188 -1.09 -6.97 -3.72
N PRO A 189 -1.95 -6.70 -4.71
CA PRO A 189 -1.79 -5.54 -5.57
C PRO A 189 -1.68 -4.24 -4.75
N ALA A 190 -0.86 -3.29 -5.19
CA ALA A 190 -0.58 -2.05 -4.46
C ALA A 190 -1.87 -1.29 -4.07
N TRP A 191 -2.83 -1.17 -4.99
CA TRP A 191 -4.10 -0.51 -4.73
C TRP A 191 -4.90 -1.12 -3.57
N MET A 192 -4.84 -2.46 -3.41
CA MET A 192 -5.51 -3.16 -2.31
C MET A 192 -4.77 -2.93 -0.99
N GLN A 193 -3.45 -3.01 -1.02
CA GLN A 193 -2.63 -2.72 0.15
C GLN A 193 -2.86 -1.31 0.66
N ASP A 194 -2.92 -0.31 -0.23
CA ASP A 194 -3.12 1.09 0.13
C ASP A 194 -4.50 1.30 0.78
N ARG A 195 -5.56 0.72 0.22
CA ARG A 195 -6.90 0.78 0.81
C ARG A 195 -6.99 0.11 2.17
N LEU A 196 -6.34 -1.05 2.33
CA LEU A 196 -6.30 -1.73 3.63
C LEU A 196 -5.55 -0.89 4.67
N ARG A 197 -4.41 -0.29 4.30
CA ARG A 197 -3.67 0.62 5.20
C ARG A 197 -4.50 1.84 5.57
N SER A 198 -5.19 2.45 4.61
CA SER A 198 -6.10 3.59 4.86
C SER A 198 -7.22 3.22 5.83
N ALA A 199 -7.72 1.98 5.77
CA ALA A 199 -8.72 1.45 6.70
C ALA A 199 -8.11 0.91 8.02
N GLY A 200 -6.82 1.13 8.29
CA GLY A 200 -6.16 0.72 9.52
C GLY A 200 -5.73 -0.76 9.58
N LEU A 201 -5.81 -1.49 8.47
CA LEU A 201 -5.40 -2.89 8.40
C LEU A 201 -4.00 -3.04 7.77
N ARG A 202 -3.18 -3.89 8.38
CA ARG A 202 -1.86 -4.24 7.83
C ARG A 202 -2.01 -5.30 6.73
N PRO A 203 -1.56 -5.06 5.50
CA PRO A 203 -1.47 -6.08 4.46
C PRO A 203 -0.55 -7.23 4.87
N ILE A 204 -0.96 -8.46 4.54
CA ILE A 204 -0.24 -9.69 4.89
C ILE A 204 0.16 -10.46 3.64
N ASN A 205 -0.83 -10.89 2.85
CA ASN A 205 -0.66 -11.56 1.57
C ASN A 205 -1.98 -11.53 0.79
N ASN A 206 -1.92 -11.82 -0.49
CA ASN A 206 -3.06 -11.71 -1.41
C ASN A 206 -4.30 -12.51 -1.02
N VAL A 207 -4.16 -13.61 -0.29
CA VAL A 207 -5.32 -14.42 0.16
C VAL A 207 -5.98 -13.79 1.38
N VAL A 208 -5.19 -13.46 2.40
CA VAL A 208 -5.68 -12.84 3.63
C VAL A 208 -6.26 -11.44 3.33
N ASP A 209 -5.55 -10.67 2.55
CA ASP A 209 -5.93 -9.30 2.21
C ASP A 209 -7.22 -9.25 1.39
N ALA A 210 -7.43 -10.20 0.47
CA ALA A 210 -8.70 -10.32 -0.26
C ALA A 210 -9.88 -10.57 0.69
N GLY A 211 -9.72 -11.44 1.68
CA GLY A 211 -10.73 -11.69 2.71
C GLY A 211 -11.02 -10.44 3.55
N ASN A 212 -9.97 -9.74 4.00
CA ASN A 212 -10.10 -8.50 4.75
C ASN A 212 -10.76 -7.39 3.91
N TYR A 213 -10.40 -7.29 2.63
CA TYR A 213 -10.98 -6.30 1.72
C TYR A 213 -12.49 -6.53 1.55
N VAL A 214 -12.92 -7.77 1.29
CA VAL A 214 -14.34 -8.13 1.17
C VAL A 214 -15.09 -7.87 2.48
N MET A 215 -14.50 -8.20 3.61
CA MET A 215 -15.09 -7.93 4.93
C MET A 215 -15.33 -6.42 5.14
N LEU A 216 -14.37 -5.57 4.81
CA LEU A 216 -14.53 -4.11 4.91
C LEU A 216 -15.57 -3.59 3.91
N GLU A 217 -15.60 -4.13 2.69
CA GLU A 217 -16.50 -3.67 1.65
C GLU A 217 -17.95 -4.06 1.93
N THR A 218 -18.20 -5.32 2.33
CA THR A 218 -19.55 -5.90 2.40
C THR A 218 -20.03 -6.19 3.81
N GLY A 219 -19.14 -6.24 4.80
CA GLY A 219 -19.44 -6.67 6.16
C GLY A 219 -19.40 -8.19 6.35
N GLN A 220 -19.06 -8.97 5.30
CA GLN A 220 -19.02 -10.42 5.37
C GLN A 220 -17.58 -10.93 5.58
N PRO A 221 -17.25 -11.48 6.76
CA PRO A 221 -15.96 -12.08 6.99
C PRO A 221 -15.79 -13.39 6.18
N LEU A 222 -14.60 -13.58 5.64
CA LEU A 222 -14.23 -14.77 4.89
C LEU A 222 -13.07 -15.49 5.57
N HIS A 223 -13.04 -16.82 5.46
CA HIS A 223 -11.95 -17.64 5.98
C HIS A 223 -11.34 -18.47 4.86
N ALA A 224 -10.01 -18.47 4.78
CA ALA A 224 -9.27 -19.29 3.83
C ALA A 224 -8.53 -20.41 4.56
N PHE A 225 -8.66 -21.62 4.05
CA PHE A 225 -8.02 -22.81 4.58
C PHE A 225 -7.19 -23.50 3.51
N ASP A 226 -6.10 -24.13 3.90
CA ASP A 226 -5.36 -25.01 3.01
C ASP A 226 -6.13 -26.36 2.90
N ALA A 227 -6.72 -26.60 1.74
CA ALA A 227 -7.53 -27.79 1.50
C ALA A 227 -6.80 -29.13 1.74
N ARG A 228 -5.46 -29.11 1.78
CA ARG A 228 -4.66 -30.31 2.12
C ARG A 228 -4.60 -30.58 3.63
N LYS A 229 -5.13 -29.67 4.44
CA LYS A 229 -5.12 -29.75 5.91
C LYS A 229 -6.50 -29.96 6.51
N LEU A 230 -7.52 -30.07 5.67
CA LEU A 230 -8.91 -30.34 6.04
C LEU A 230 -9.24 -31.82 5.97
#